data_67602dd820dfb6bff0ec8ab28bc16d75
#
_entry.id   67602dd820dfb6bff0ec8ab28bc16d75
#
_cell.length_a   1.000
_cell.length_b   1.000
_cell.length_c   1.000
_cell.angle_alpha   90.00
_cell.angle_beta   90.00
_cell.angle_gamma   90.00
#
_symmetry.space_group_name_H-M   'P 1'
#
loop_
_entity.id
_entity.type
_entity.pdbx_description
1 polymer ?
#
loop_
_entity_poly.entity_id
_entity_poly.type
_entity_poly.pdbx_seq_one_letter_code
_entity_poly.pdbx_strand_id
1 'polypeptide(L)'
;MSGLKESRAKVLAWAKEHLLGKVMYEPQSGKEVVFTMKGIKEAINQPHAHYLEKLAAIPHIEDLFEESVYAGDSLDESRPDYVYRYYATTIANEVSFIVIRENLYTGLVDFYSIVDKIKE
;
A
#
# COMPACT_ATOMS: atom_id res chain seq x y z
N MET A 1 26.11 4.23 0.68
CA MET A 1 25.69 4.43 -0.71
C MET A 1 24.43 5.27 -0.77
N SER A 2 24.47 6.27 -1.61
CA SER A 2 23.36 7.20 -1.80
C SER A 2 22.20 6.62 -2.60
N GLY A 3 22.41 5.53 -3.37
CA GLY A 3 21.43 4.99 -4.32
C GLY A 3 20.05 4.68 -3.74
N LEU A 4 20.00 4.01 -2.59
CA LEU A 4 18.73 3.65 -1.96
C LEU A 4 18.00 4.89 -1.44
N LYS A 5 18.71 5.79 -0.81
CA LYS A 5 18.15 7.03 -0.31
C LYS A 5 17.61 7.89 -1.46
N GLU A 6 18.36 7.96 -2.56
CA GLU A 6 17.92 8.68 -3.76
C GLU A 6 16.68 8.04 -4.38
N SER A 7 16.64 6.72 -4.44
CA SER A 7 15.47 5.99 -4.97
C SER A 7 14.22 6.27 -4.14
N ARG A 8 14.35 6.26 -2.81
CA ARG A 8 13.24 6.60 -1.91
C ARG A 8 12.76 8.03 -2.13
N ALA A 9 13.70 8.97 -2.24
CA ALA A 9 13.36 10.38 -2.43
C ALA A 9 12.65 10.61 -3.76
N LYS A 10 13.09 9.94 -4.82
CA LYS A 10 12.44 10.03 -6.15
C LYS A 10 11.03 9.47 -6.12
N VAL A 11 10.83 8.32 -5.50
CA VAL A 11 9.50 7.70 -5.41
C VAL A 11 8.57 8.58 -4.57
N LEU A 12 9.06 9.11 -3.45
CA LEU A 12 8.27 9.99 -2.61
C LEU A 12 7.86 11.26 -3.36
N ALA A 13 8.79 11.88 -4.07
CA ALA A 13 8.49 13.08 -4.86
C ALA A 13 7.45 12.78 -5.94
N TRP A 14 7.60 11.68 -6.65
CA TRP A 14 6.65 11.25 -7.66
C TRP A 14 5.26 11.02 -7.06
N ALA A 15 5.19 10.33 -5.92
CA ALA A 15 3.93 10.01 -5.26
C ALA A 15 3.23 11.26 -4.74
N LYS A 16 3.97 12.23 -4.22
CA LYS A 16 3.39 13.51 -3.80
C LYS A 16 2.71 14.23 -4.97
N GLU A 17 3.31 14.14 -6.14
CA GLU A 17 2.80 14.81 -7.34
C GLU A 17 1.65 14.04 -7.98
N HIS A 18 1.73 12.70 -8.01
CA HIS A 18 0.84 11.88 -8.82
C HIS A 18 -0.18 11.04 -8.03
N LEU A 19 0.05 10.77 -6.76
CA LEU A 19 -0.84 9.93 -5.96
C LEU A 19 -1.54 10.68 -4.83
N LEU A 20 -0.85 11.59 -4.14
CA LEU A 20 -1.38 12.22 -2.94
C LEU A 20 -2.74 12.88 -3.19
N GLY A 21 -3.74 12.49 -2.41
CA GLY A 21 -5.09 13.01 -2.54
C GLY A 21 -5.95 12.36 -3.60
N LYS A 22 -5.36 11.51 -4.44
CA LYS A 22 -6.12 10.75 -5.43
C LYS A 22 -6.75 9.51 -4.79
N VAL A 23 -7.65 8.86 -5.53
CA VAL A 23 -8.29 7.62 -5.08
C VAL A 23 -8.06 6.51 -6.08
N MET A 24 -8.03 5.29 -5.58
CA MET A 24 -8.19 4.08 -6.37
C MET A 24 -9.40 3.32 -5.82
N TYR A 25 -9.88 2.32 -6.53
CA TYR A 25 -11.10 1.62 -6.15
C TYR A 25 -10.81 0.19 -5.77
N GLU A 26 -11.38 -0.24 -4.65
CA GLU A 26 -11.26 -1.61 -4.18
C GLU A 26 -11.93 -2.57 -5.18
N PRO A 27 -11.21 -3.61 -5.67
CA PRO A 27 -11.72 -4.44 -6.77
C PRO A 27 -13.06 -5.10 -6.52
N GLN A 28 -13.33 -5.52 -5.27
CA GLN A 28 -14.55 -6.26 -4.97
C GLN A 28 -15.73 -5.37 -4.60
N SER A 29 -15.49 -4.31 -3.84
CA SER A 29 -16.56 -3.48 -3.28
C SER A 29 -16.78 -2.19 -4.05
N GLY A 30 -15.81 -1.75 -4.85
CA GLY A 30 -15.86 -0.45 -5.51
C GLY A 30 -15.64 0.72 -4.57
N LYS A 31 -15.29 0.47 -3.30
CA LYS A 31 -15.04 1.55 -2.35
C LYS A 31 -13.81 2.36 -2.74
N GLU A 32 -13.88 3.66 -2.50
CA GLU A 32 -12.76 4.56 -2.73
C GLU A 32 -11.67 4.33 -1.69
N VAL A 33 -10.42 4.24 -2.16
CA VAL A 33 -9.22 4.11 -1.33
C VAL A 33 -8.36 5.32 -1.60
N VAL A 34 -8.22 6.21 -0.62
CA VAL A 34 -7.49 7.47 -0.81
C VAL A 34 -6.00 7.28 -0.52
N PHE A 35 -5.17 7.98 -1.28
CA PHE A 35 -3.73 8.04 -1.02
C PHE A 35 -3.41 9.17 -0.05
N THR A 36 -2.99 8.81 1.17
CA THR A 36 -2.57 9.76 2.18
C THR A 36 -1.04 9.81 2.26
N MET A 37 -0.51 10.89 2.79
CA MET A 37 0.94 11.01 2.99
C MET A 37 1.47 9.91 3.91
N LYS A 38 0.73 9.60 4.96
CA LYS A 38 1.12 8.54 5.90
C LYS A 38 1.23 7.19 5.20
N GLY A 39 0.23 6.83 4.40
CA GLY A 39 0.23 5.56 3.66
C GLY A 39 1.36 5.50 2.64
N ILE A 40 1.58 6.58 1.92
CA ILE A 40 2.67 6.66 0.94
C ILE A 40 4.02 6.45 1.63
N LYS A 41 4.27 7.14 2.76
CA LYS A 41 5.51 6.99 3.51
C LYS A 41 5.67 5.59 4.09
N GLU A 42 4.60 5.00 4.61
CA GLU A 42 4.63 3.63 5.11
C GLU A 42 4.99 2.65 4.00
N ALA A 43 4.39 2.80 2.82
CA ALA A 43 4.69 1.93 1.67
C ALA A 43 6.17 2.04 1.27
N ILE A 44 6.72 3.24 1.29
CA ILE A 44 8.13 3.47 0.92
C ILE A 44 9.07 2.91 1.99
N ASN A 45 8.74 3.07 3.27
CA ASN A 45 9.66 2.74 4.36
C ASN A 45 9.53 1.30 4.87
N GLN A 46 8.41 0.63 4.63
CA GLN A 46 8.17 -0.71 5.12
C GLN A 46 9.18 -1.70 4.55
N PRO A 47 9.80 -2.55 5.38
CA PRO A 47 10.72 -3.59 4.90
C PRO A 47 10.04 -4.54 3.91
N HIS A 48 10.82 -5.02 2.95
CA HIS A 48 10.33 -5.96 1.94
C HIS A 48 11.50 -6.81 1.46
N ALA A 49 11.27 -8.10 1.21
CA ALA A 49 12.29 -9.00 0.69
C ALA A 49 12.85 -8.53 -0.65
N HIS A 50 12.02 -7.87 -1.46
CA HIS A 50 12.40 -7.31 -2.76
C HIS A 50 12.17 -5.79 -2.73
N TYR A 51 12.95 -5.10 -1.90
CA TYR A 51 12.71 -3.70 -1.58
C TYR A 51 12.78 -2.77 -2.80
N LEU A 52 13.78 -2.94 -3.66
CA LEU A 52 13.93 -2.08 -4.85
C LEU A 52 12.79 -2.32 -5.84
N GLU A 53 12.39 -3.56 -6.02
CA GLU A 53 11.26 -3.91 -6.89
C GLU A 53 9.96 -3.36 -6.33
N LYS A 54 9.81 -3.35 -5.00
CA LYS A 54 8.65 -2.72 -4.36
C LYS A 54 8.62 -1.22 -4.66
N LEU A 55 9.74 -0.53 -4.52
CA LEU A 55 9.82 0.90 -4.85
C LEU A 55 9.44 1.15 -6.30
N ALA A 56 9.94 0.32 -7.21
CA ALA A 56 9.63 0.44 -8.63
C ALA A 56 8.15 0.15 -8.93
N ALA A 57 7.48 -0.62 -8.08
CA ALA A 57 6.06 -0.95 -8.24
C ALA A 57 5.13 0.19 -7.82
N ILE A 58 5.55 1.07 -6.94
CA ILE A 58 4.70 2.15 -6.42
C ILE A 58 4.10 3.03 -7.53
N PRO A 59 4.84 3.44 -8.58
CA PRO A 59 4.23 4.19 -9.68
C PRO A 59 3.12 3.43 -10.43
N HIS A 60 3.05 2.12 -10.28
CA HIS A 60 2.05 1.27 -10.93
C HIS A 60 1.00 0.73 -9.96
N ILE A 61 0.90 1.33 -8.78
CA ILE A 61 0.08 0.80 -7.69
C ILE A 61 -1.41 0.68 -8.07
N GLU A 62 -1.92 1.59 -8.86
CA GLU A 62 -3.34 1.55 -9.24
C GLU A 62 -3.63 0.31 -10.08
N ASP A 63 -2.78 0.00 -11.05
CA ASP A 63 -2.93 -1.20 -11.89
C ASP A 63 -2.74 -2.48 -11.09
N LEU A 64 -1.74 -2.49 -10.22
CA LEU A 64 -1.48 -3.65 -9.36
C LEU A 64 -2.67 -3.92 -8.43
N PHE A 65 -3.25 -2.87 -7.88
CA PHE A 65 -4.40 -3.01 -6.98
C PHE A 65 -5.64 -3.50 -7.74
N GLU A 66 -5.88 -2.98 -8.92
CA GLU A 66 -7.01 -3.39 -9.76
C GLU A 66 -6.96 -4.89 -10.08
N GLU A 67 -5.77 -5.43 -10.32
CA GLU A 67 -5.56 -6.83 -10.65
C GLU A 67 -5.38 -7.72 -9.42
N SER A 68 -5.30 -7.14 -8.22
CA SER A 68 -5.04 -7.88 -7.00
C SER A 68 -6.23 -8.69 -6.54
N VAL A 69 -5.95 -9.67 -5.66
CA VAL A 69 -6.96 -10.57 -5.11
C VAL A 69 -6.99 -10.43 -3.60
N TYR A 70 -8.18 -10.27 -3.05
CA TYR A 70 -8.35 -10.19 -1.60
C TYR A 70 -7.77 -11.43 -0.91
N ALA A 71 -6.96 -11.20 0.12
CA ALA A 71 -6.22 -12.26 0.80
C ALA A 71 -6.49 -12.35 2.31
N GLY A 72 -7.26 -11.42 2.87
CA GLY A 72 -7.65 -11.49 4.27
C GLY A 72 -7.55 -10.15 4.99
N ASP A 73 -8.03 -10.14 6.22
CA ASP A 73 -8.04 -8.99 7.11
C ASP A 73 -7.15 -9.23 8.32
N SER A 74 -6.68 -8.15 8.94
CA SER A 74 -6.09 -8.24 10.25
C SER A 74 -6.52 -7.07 11.12
N LEU A 75 -6.46 -7.28 12.44
CA LEU A 75 -6.75 -6.26 13.42
C LEU A 75 -5.49 -5.98 14.23
N ASP A 76 -5.34 -4.74 14.64
CA ASP A 76 -4.24 -4.33 15.52
C ASP A 76 -4.85 -3.98 16.87
N GLU A 77 -4.47 -4.71 17.92
CA GLU A 77 -4.99 -4.47 19.26
C GLU A 77 -4.70 -3.07 19.78
N SER A 78 -3.59 -2.47 19.33
CA SER A 78 -3.23 -1.11 19.71
C SER A 78 -4.02 -0.05 18.94
N ARG A 79 -4.73 -0.47 17.87
CA ARG A 79 -5.53 0.41 17.03
C ARG A 79 -6.86 -0.24 16.68
N PRO A 80 -7.77 -0.40 17.66
CA PRO A 80 -9.03 -1.13 17.44
C PRO A 80 -10.00 -0.41 16.49
N ASP A 81 -9.74 0.85 16.16
CA ASP A 81 -10.56 1.64 15.25
C ASP A 81 -10.34 1.29 13.78
N TYR A 82 -9.31 0.51 13.48
CA TYR A 82 -8.92 0.19 12.11
C TYR A 82 -8.98 -1.29 11.84
N VAL A 83 -9.38 -1.64 10.62
CA VAL A 83 -9.19 -2.97 10.05
C VAL A 83 -8.25 -2.83 8.85
N TYR A 84 -7.31 -3.76 8.73
CA TYR A 84 -6.34 -3.80 7.63
C TYR A 84 -6.73 -4.91 6.68
N ARG A 85 -6.81 -4.61 5.38
CA ARG A 85 -7.13 -5.60 4.35
C ARG A 85 -5.93 -5.80 3.45
N TYR A 86 -5.68 -7.05 3.11
CA TYR A 86 -4.54 -7.46 2.31
C TYR A 86 -5.03 -7.91 0.95
N TYR A 87 -4.40 -7.37 -0.09
CA TYR A 87 -4.69 -7.73 -1.47
C TYR A 87 -3.43 -8.29 -2.12
N ALA A 88 -3.48 -9.56 -2.52
CA ALA A 88 -2.33 -10.25 -3.09
C ALA A 88 -2.04 -9.77 -4.51
N THR A 89 -0.79 -9.49 -4.76
CA THR A 89 -0.28 -9.13 -6.07
C THR A 89 1.10 -9.78 -6.26
N THR A 90 1.74 -9.53 -7.39
CA THR A 90 3.07 -10.10 -7.67
C THR A 90 4.08 -8.97 -7.83
N ILE A 91 5.17 -9.06 -7.07
CA ILE A 91 6.32 -8.17 -7.18
C ILE A 91 7.57 -9.05 -7.24
N ALA A 92 8.42 -8.85 -8.24
CA ALA A 92 9.63 -9.66 -8.44
C ALA A 92 9.33 -11.17 -8.54
N ASN A 93 8.23 -11.52 -9.21
CA ASN A 93 7.75 -12.90 -9.40
C ASN A 93 7.37 -13.62 -8.11
N GLU A 94 7.17 -12.89 -7.02
CA GLU A 94 6.72 -13.44 -5.75
C GLU A 94 5.49 -12.71 -5.24
N VAL A 95 4.72 -13.40 -4.39
CA VAL A 95 3.51 -12.81 -3.82
C VAL A 95 3.88 -11.68 -2.88
N SER A 96 3.21 -10.56 -3.04
CA SER A 96 3.25 -9.42 -2.13
C SER A 96 1.84 -8.99 -1.81
N PHE A 97 1.69 -8.10 -0.82
CA PHE A 97 0.37 -7.66 -0.40
C PHE A 97 0.30 -6.15 -0.37
N ILE A 98 -0.71 -5.62 -1.07
CA ILE A 98 -1.08 -4.22 -0.95
C ILE A 98 -2.01 -4.14 0.25
N VAL A 99 -1.69 -3.27 1.20
CA VAL A 99 -2.46 -3.12 2.43
C VAL A 99 -3.26 -1.84 2.36
N ILE A 100 -4.57 -1.97 2.56
CA ILE A 100 -5.45 -0.82 2.78
C ILE A 100 -5.98 -0.91 4.20
N ARG A 101 -6.40 0.22 4.77
CA ARG A 101 -7.02 0.21 6.09
C ARG A 101 -8.30 1.00 6.05
N GLU A 102 -9.27 0.52 6.82
CA GLU A 102 -10.55 1.20 6.98
C GLU A 102 -10.71 1.67 8.42
N ASN A 103 -11.06 2.94 8.59
CA ASN A 103 -11.44 3.47 9.88
C ASN A 103 -12.90 3.08 10.14
N LEU A 104 -13.13 2.27 11.17
CA LEU A 104 -14.46 1.71 11.45
C LEU A 104 -15.47 2.77 11.91
N TYR A 105 -15.02 3.90 12.42
CA TYR A 105 -15.91 4.99 12.82
C TYR A 105 -16.30 5.88 11.65
N THR A 106 -15.36 6.25 10.80
CA THR A 106 -15.61 7.20 9.72
C THR A 106 -15.93 6.53 8.40
N GLY A 107 -15.58 5.25 8.24
CA GLY A 107 -15.70 4.54 6.98
C GLY A 107 -14.63 4.92 5.95
N LEU A 108 -13.69 5.80 6.31
CA LEU A 108 -12.62 6.19 5.40
C LEU A 108 -11.67 5.02 5.17
N VAL A 109 -11.37 4.75 3.90
CA VAL A 109 -10.43 3.70 3.50
C VAL A 109 -9.23 4.38 2.84
N ASP A 110 -8.02 4.08 3.31
CA ASP A 110 -6.80 4.63 2.73
C ASP A 110 -5.78 3.56 2.40
N PHE A 111 -4.96 3.84 1.38
CA PHE A 111 -3.79 3.01 1.06
C PHE A 111 -2.78 3.14 2.20
N TYR A 112 -2.32 2.01 2.74
CA TYR A 112 -1.49 2.04 3.93
C TYR A 112 -0.06 1.56 3.70
N SER A 113 0.13 0.44 2.97
CA SER A 113 1.47 -0.14 2.84
C SER A 113 1.53 -1.18 1.72
N ILE A 114 2.76 -1.62 1.44
CA ILE A 114 3.03 -2.81 0.62
C ILE A 114 3.99 -3.68 1.42
N VAL A 115 3.59 -4.92 1.69
CA VAL A 115 4.36 -5.85 2.52
C VAL A 115 4.52 -7.19 1.80
N ASP A 116 5.48 -7.99 2.26
CA ASP A 116 5.73 -9.33 1.70
C ASP A 116 5.09 -10.45 2.51
N LYS A 117 4.50 -10.12 3.64
CA LYS A 117 3.83 -11.11 4.52
C LYS A 117 2.60 -10.48 5.15
N ILE A 118 1.56 -11.31 5.36
CA ILE A 118 0.40 -10.90 6.14
C ILE A 118 0.77 -10.99 7.62
N LYS A 119 0.49 -9.92 8.35
CA LYS A 119 0.71 -9.88 9.79
C LYS A 119 -0.43 -10.63 10.48
N GLU A 120 -0.08 -11.64 11.21
CA GLU A 120 -1.03 -12.43 12.02
C GLU A 120 -1.10 -11.96 13.46
#